data_7638b2e5219b50789c6f0ce71f338879
#
_entry.id   7638b2e5219b50789c6f0ce71f338879
#
_cell.length_a   1.000
_cell.length_b   1.000
_cell.length_c   1.000
_cell.angle_alpha   90.00
_cell.angle_beta   90.00
_cell.angle_gamma   90.00
#
_symmetry.space_group_name_H-M   'P 1'
#
loop_
_entity.id
_entity.type
_entity.pdbx_description
1 polymer ?
#
loop_
_entity_poly.entity_id
_entity_poly.type
_entity_poly.pdbx_seq_one_letter_code
_entity_poly.pdbx_strand_id
1 'polypeptide(L)'
;VQTCALPISPVEIMEFLSARIEAAVSAGIPRAMIAVDPGFGFGKTVAHNLQLMNWAAMLHGLGVPVLIGASRKSSIAKMSAGEDADHRLAGSLVLAMKGVEQGCQLLRVHDVAETRQALSVAMALGGAD
;
A
#
# COMPACT_ATOMS: atom_id res chain seq x y z
N VAL A 1 10.55 -25.55 14.28
CA VAL A 1 10.46 -24.10 14.16
C VAL A 1 9.50 -23.76 13.03
N GLN A 2 8.39 -23.22 13.39
CA GLN A 2 7.48 -22.71 12.37
C GLN A 2 8.01 -21.40 11.83
N THR A 3 8.48 -21.43 10.59
CA THR A 3 8.69 -20.20 9.87
C THR A 3 7.34 -19.74 9.36
N CYS A 4 6.80 -18.67 9.94
CA CYS A 4 5.67 -17.99 9.37
C CYS A 4 6.13 -17.30 8.10
N ALA A 5 5.85 -17.89 6.95
CA ALA A 5 6.02 -17.20 5.68
C ALA A 5 5.11 -15.98 5.65
N LEU A 6 5.66 -14.83 5.30
CA LEU A 6 4.83 -13.63 5.11
C LEU A 6 3.89 -13.85 3.93
N PRO A 7 2.63 -13.39 4.02
CA PRO A 7 1.70 -13.48 2.91
C PRO A 7 2.20 -12.63 1.74
N ILE A 8 2.18 -13.19 0.54
CA ILE A 8 2.71 -12.54 -0.66
C ILE A 8 1.70 -12.39 -1.80
N SER A 9 0.79 -13.34 -1.96
CA SER A 9 -0.27 -13.21 -2.96
C SER A 9 -1.40 -12.32 -2.43
N PRO A 10 -2.19 -11.66 -3.30
CA PRO A 10 -3.33 -10.86 -2.85
C PRO A 10 -4.31 -11.63 -1.98
N VAL A 11 -4.60 -12.88 -2.31
CA VAL A 11 -5.52 -13.72 -1.54
C VAL A 11 -4.95 -14.03 -0.16
N GLU A 12 -3.67 -14.41 -0.09
CA GLU A 12 -2.99 -14.68 1.19
C GLU A 12 -2.96 -13.45 2.08
N ILE A 13 -2.70 -12.27 1.49
CA ILE A 13 -2.72 -10.99 2.21
C ILE A 13 -4.12 -10.72 2.75
N MET A 14 -5.15 -10.93 1.94
CA MET A 14 -6.54 -10.75 2.33
C MET A 14 -6.91 -11.64 3.52
N GLU A 15 -6.57 -12.91 3.46
CA GLU A 15 -6.82 -13.89 4.53
C GLU A 15 -6.06 -13.53 5.81
N PHE A 16 -4.78 -13.18 5.68
CA PHE A 16 -3.95 -12.79 6.80
C PHE A 16 -4.51 -11.57 7.52
N LEU A 17 -4.85 -10.51 6.78
CA LEU A 17 -5.37 -9.27 7.34
C LEU A 17 -6.76 -9.48 7.96
N SER A 18 -7.60 -10.30 7.35
CA SER A 18 -8.90 -10.65 7.91
C SER A 18 -8.76 -11.28 9.30
N ALA A 19 -7.84 -12.23 9.44
CA ALA A 19 -7.56 -12.88 10.73
C ALA A 19 -7.01 -11.89 11.76
N ARG A 20 -6.16 -10.95 11.33
CA ARG A 20 -5.60 -9.93 12.22
C ARG A 20 -6.68 -8.95 12.70
N ILE A 21 -7.61 -8.56 11.83
CA ILE A 21 -8.74 -7.71 12.21
C ILE A 21 -9.60 -8.43 13.27
N GLU A 22 -9.94 -9.70 13.03
CA GLU A 22 -10.72 -10.49 13.98
C GLU A 22 -10.03 -10.61 15.33
N ALA A 23 -8.72 -10.85 15.35
CA ALA A 23 -7.94 -10.91 16.57
C ALA A 23 -7.97 -9.58 17.35
N ALA A 24 -7.83 -8.45 16.63
CA ALA A 24 -7.88 -7.13 17.24
C ALA A 24 -9.27 -6.82 17.83
N VAL A 25 -10.33 -7.11 17.09
CA VAL A 25 -11.72 -6.92 17.56
C VAL A 25 -11.99 -7.79 18.78
N SER A 26 -11.58 -9.05 18.76
CA SER A 26 -11.73 -9.97 19.89
C SER A 26 -10.98 -9.50 21.13
N ALA A 27 -9.87 -8.78 20.94
CA ALA A 27 -9.08 -8.21 22.04
C ALA A 27 -9.67 -6.88 22.55
N GLY A 28 -10.76 -6.39 22.00
CA GLY A 28 -11.47 -5.20 22.47
C GLY A 28 -11.21 -3.94 21.64
N ILE A 29 -10.51 -4.01 20.53
CA ILE A 29 -10.29 -2.85 19.65
C ILE A 29 -11.54 -2.66 18.76
N PRO A 30 -12.22 -1.50 18.82
CA PRO A 30 -13.34 -1.24 17.94
C PRO A 30 -12.91 -1.28 16.48
N ARG A 31 -13.72 -1.92 15.63
CA ARG A 31 -13.43 -2.03 14.20
C ARG A 31 -13.21 -0.66 13.53
N ALA A 32 -13.93 0.36 13.98
CA ALA A 32 -13.78 1.73 13.48
C ALA A 32 -12.40 2.34 13.74
N MET A 33 -11.59 1.73 14.60
CA MET A 33 -10.24 2.20 14.93
C MET A 33 -9.14 1.38 14.23
N ILE A 34 -9.51 0.55 13.27
CA ILE A 34 -8.58 -0.34 12.58
C ILE A 34 -8.40 0.12 11.13
N ALA A 35 -7.16 0.22 10.70
CA ALA A 35 -6.76 0.31 9.29
C ALA A 35 -5.79 -0.83 9.00
N VAL A 36 -5.69 -1.25 7.75
CA VAL A 36 -4.78 -2.32 7.34
C VAL A 36 -3.71 -1.81 6.39
N ASP A 37 -2.52 -2.40 6.50
CA ASP A 37 -1.38 -2.16 5.63
C ASP A 37 -0.95 -3.51 5.06
N PRO A 38 -0.99 -3.70 3.74
CA PRO A 38 -0.64 -4.99 3.13
C PRO A 38 0.86 -5.29 3.10
N GLY A 39 1.71 -4.38 3.57
CA GLY A 39 3.14 -4.64 3.71
C GLY A 39 3.93 -4.56 2.41
N PHE A 40 3.68 -3.54 1.58
CA PHE A 40 4.50 -3.28 0.38
C PHE A 40 5.99 -3.26 0.75
N GLY A 41 6.80 -4.04 0.04
CA GLY A 41 8.25 -4.12 0.22
C GLY A 41 8.72 -5.09 1.31
N PHE A 42 7.84 -5.62 2.15
CA PHE A 42 8.22 -6.53 3.23
C PHE A 42 8.17 -7.99 2.77
N GLY A 43 9.36 -8.61 2.67
CA GLY A 43 9.48 -10.02 2.30
C GLY A 43 8.94 -10.36 0.91
N LYS A 44 8.83 -9.38 0.03
CA LYS A 44 8.22 -9.51 -1.29
C LYS A 44 9.24 -9.22 -2.39
N THR A 45 9.14 -9.94 -3.49
CA THR A 45 9.86 -9.61 -4.74
C THR A 45 9.21 -8.39 -5.40
N VAL A 46 9.89 -7.83 -6.42
CA VAL A 46 9.29 -6.76 -7.23
C VAL A 46 7.97 -7.22 -7.85
N ALA A 47 7.93 -8.44 -8.39
CA ALA A 47 6.71 -9.00 -8.99
C ALA A 47 5.57 -9.07 -7.98
N HIS A 48 5.85 -9.52 -6.75
CA HIS A 48 4.84 -9.56 -5.68
C HIS A 48 4.33 -8.16 -5.31
N ASN A 49 5.23 -7.18 -5.25
CA ASN A 49 4.86 -5.80 -4.95
C ASN A 49 4.00 -5.17 -6.05
N LEU A 50 4.32 -5.43 -7.31
CA LEU A 50 3.51 -4.97 -8.44
C LEU A 50 2.12 -5.59 -8.42
N GLN A 51 2.04 -6.88 -8.14
CA GLN A 51 0.76 -7.58 -8.01
C GLN A 51 -0.06 -7.01 -6.86
N LEU A 52 0.57 -6.76 -5.71
CA LEU A 52 -0.08 -6.13 -4.56
C LEU A 52 -0.71 -4.79 -4.95
N MET A 53 0.04 -3.92 -5.62
CA MET A 53 -0.44 -2.61 -6.03
C MET A 53 -1.57 -2.70 -7.06
N ASN A 54 -1.50 -3.64 -7.98
CA ASN A 54 -2.54 -3.82 -9.00
C ASN A 54 -3.84 -4.41 -8.44
N TRP A 55 -3.78 -5.14 -7.33
CA TRP A 55 -4.92 -5.79 -6.71
C TRP A 55 -5.33 -5.19 -5.35
N ALA A 56 -4.74 -4.05 -4.97
CA ALA A 56 -4.99 -3.44 -3.66
C ALA A 56 -6.48 -3.12 -3.42
N ALA A 57 -7.25 -2.83 -4.46
CA ALA A 57 -8.69 -2.58 -4.35
C ALA A 57 -9.45 -3.76 -3.71
N MET A 58 -8.95 -4.98 -3.86
CA MET A 58 -9.55 -6.18 -3.26
C MET A 58 -9.61 -6.09 -1.73
N LEU A 59 -8.66 -5.37 -1.12
CA LEU A 59 -8.58 -5.22 0.34
C LEU A 59 -9.75 -4.44 0.94
N HIS A 60 -10.48 -3.67 0.14
CA HIS A 60 -11.68 -2.95 0.62
C HIS A 60 -12.78 -3.90 1.07
N GLY A 61 -12.76 -5.15 0.63
CA GLY A 61 -13.65 -6.19 1.12
C GLY A 61 -13.51 -6.49 2.60
N LEU A 62 -12.41 -6.08 3.24
CA LEU A 62 -12.21 -6.20 4.68
C LEU A 62 -13.05 -5.21 5.49
N GLY A 63 -13.58 -4.16 4.86
CA GLY A 63 -14.45 -3.18 5.50
C GLY A 63 -13.74 -2.20 6.43
N VAL A 64 -12.44 -2.02 6.28
CA VAL A 64 -11.61 -1.05 7.02
C VAL A 64 -10.76 -0.25 6.05
N PRO A 65 -10.26 0.95 6.44
CA PRO A 65 -9.37 1.72 5.59
C PRO A 65 -8.07 0.96 5.26
N VAL A 66 -7.58 1.18 4.05
CA VAL A 66 -6.34 0.58 3.56
C VAL A 66 -5.26 1.66 3.45
N LEU A 67 -4.11 1.38 4.05
CA LEU A 67 -2.92 2.23 4.00
C LEU A 67 -1.88 1.61 3.06
N ILE A 68 -1.30 2.44 2.21
CA ILE A 68 -0.15 2.06 1.38
C ILE A 68 1.07 2.88 1.79
N GLY A 69 2.18 2.18 2.04
CA GLY A 69 3.46 2.78 2.39
C GLY A 69 4.56 2.30 1.45
N ALA A 70 4.62 2.85 0.24
CA ALA A 70 5.58 2.45 -0.79
C ALA A 70 6.72 3.47 -0.99
N SER A 71 6.67 4.60 -0.28
CA SER A 71 7.59 5.71 -0.44
C SER A 71 9.06 5.30 -0.23
N ARG A 72 9.90 5.66 -1.19
CA ARG A 72 11.35 5.43 -1.20
C ARG A 72 11.77 3.97 -1.08
N LYS A 73 10.87 3.03 -1.28
CA LYS A 73 11.17 1.60 -1.16
C LYS A 73 12.11 1.11 -2.25
N SER A 74 12.95 0.12 -1.93
CA SER A 74 13.97 -0.40 -2.83
C SER A 74 13.42 -0.99 -4.13
N SER A 75 12.16 -1.41 -4.13
CA SER A 75 11.49 -1.90 -5.34
C SER A 75 11.49 -0.86 -6.47
N ILE A 76 11.43 0.43 -6.13
CA ILE A 76 11.49 1.53 -7.11
C ILE A 76 12.82 1.48 -7.85
N ALA A 77 13.92 1.40 -7.11
CA ALA A 77 15.26 1.30 -7.69
C ALA A 77 15.42 0.05 -8.55
N LYS A 78 14.87 -1.07 -8.12
CA LYS A 78 14.92 -2.34 -8.85
C LYS A 78 14.15 -2.29 -10.18
N MET A 79 13.11 -1.47 -10.26
CA MET A 79 12.34 -1.24 -11.48
C MET A 79 12.92 -0.16 -12.36
N SER A 80 13.89 0.60 -11.88
CA SER A 80 14.49 1.75 -12.54
C SER A 80 16.00 1.58 -12.68
N ALA A 81 16.79 2.56 -12.23
CA ALA A 81 18.22 2.60 -12.46
C ALA A 81 19.07 2.41 -11.18
N GLY A 82 18.52 1.81 -10.14
CA GLY A 82 19.24 1.54 -8.89
C GLY A 82 19.42 2.75 -7.99
N GLU A 83 18.51 3.71 -8.09
CA GLU A 83 18.60 4.98 -7.34
C GLU A 83 18.61 4.78 -5.82
N ASP A 84 19.37 5.64 -5.13
CA ASP A 84 19.33 5.75 -3.67
C ASP A 84 17.95 6.15 -3.18
N ALA A 85 17.68 5.92 -1.89
CA ALA A 85 16.41 6.29 -1.26
C ALA A 85 16.03 7.77 -1.48
N ASP A 86 17.02 8.67 -1.46
CA ASP A 86 16.80 10.11 -1.66
C ASP A 86 16.50 10.49 -3.12
N HIS A 87 16.64 9.58 -4.07
CA HIS A 87 16.43 9.81 -5.49
C HIS A 87 15.28 8.97 -6.06
N ARG A 88 14.29 8.66 -5.23
CA ARG A 88 13.14 7.81 -5.59
C ARG A 88 11.81 8.55 -5.56
N LEU A 89 11.84 9.89 -5.60
CA LEU A 89 10.62 10.71 -5.51
C LEU A 89 9.63 10.39 -6.63
N ALA A 90 10.08 10.41 -7.86
CA ALA A 90 9.20 10.17 -9.02
C ALA A 90 8.50 8.81 -8.92
N GLY A 91 9.23 7.74 -8.62
CA GLY A 91 8.67 6.41 -8.43
C GLY A 91 7.73 6.32 -7.23
N SER A 92 8.08 7.02 -6.14
CA SER A 92 7.22 7.10 -4.95
C SER A 92 5.88 7.74 -5.26
N LEU A 93 5.87 8.80 -6.07
CA LEU A 93 4.63 9.47 -6.50
C LEU A 93 3.77 8.57 -7.39
N VAL A 94 4.38 7.82 -8.30
CA VAL A 94 3.66 6.87 -9.15
C VAL A 94 2.97 5.81 -8.30
N LEU A 95 3.66 5.23 -7.33
CA LEU A 95 3.09 4.21 -6.45
C LEU A 95 2.00 4.79 -5.55
N ALA A 96 2.18 6.01 -5.04
CA ALA A 96 1.15 6.70 -4.27
C ALA A 96 -0.12 6.92 -5.09
N MET A 97 0.02 7.39 -6.33
CA MET A 97 -1.12 7.61 -7.23
C MET A 97 -1.79 6.29 -7.62
N LYS A 98 -1.03 5.21 -7.77
CA LYS A 98 -1.60 3.88 -7.98
C LYS A 98 -2.43 3.43 -6.77
N GLY A 99 -1.94 3.68 -5.56
CA GLY A 99 -2.71 3.43 -4.34
C GLY A 99 -4.04 4.18 -4.33
N VAL A 100 -4.03 5.45 -4.70
CA VAL A 100 -5.25 6.27 -4.80
C VAL A 100 -6.20 5.73 -5.86
N GLU A 101 -5.69 5.36 -7.03
CA GLU A 101 -6.48 4.74 -8.11
C GLU A 101 -7.17 3.46 -7.62
N GLN A 102 -6.49 2.67 -6.79
CA GLN A 102 -7.04 1.48 -6.15
C GLN A 102 -7.97 1.79 -4.97
N GLY A 103 -8.23 3.07 -4.68
CA GLY A 103 -9.14 3.48 -3.62
C GLY A 103 -8.57 3.47 -2.20
N CYS A 104 -7.26 3.33 -2.04
CA CYS A 104 -6.64 3.35 -0.71
C CYS A 104 -6.84 4.72 -0.04
N GLN A 105 -7.26 4.70 1.21
CA GLN A 105 -7.65 5.91 1.94
C GLN A 105 -6.46 6.61 2.61
N LEU A 106 -5.38 5.88 2.88
CA LEU A 106 -4.24 6.40 3.62
C LEU A 106 -2.94 6.13 2.85
N LEU A 107 -2.10 7.15 2.77
CA LEU A 107 -0.77 7.05 2.18
C LEU A 107 0.25 7.45 3.22
N ARG A 108 1.24 6.59 3.47
CA ARG A 108 2.38 6.92 4.33
C ARG A 108 3.55 7.26 3.43
N VAL A 109 3.99 8.52 3.49
CA VAL A 109 4.99 9.07 2.56
C VAL A 109 6.04 9.88 3.31
N HIS A 110 7.23 10.02 2.72
CA HIS A 110 8.28 10.92 3.21
C HIS A 110 8.06 12.34 2.68
N ASP A 111 7.68 12.45 1.41
CA ASP A 111 7.60 13.71 0.67
C ASP A 111 6.14 14.19 0.62
N VAL A 112 5.65 14.72 1.72
CA VAL A 112 4.22 15.06 1.91
C VAL A 112 3.77 16.15 0.94
N ALA A 113 4.54 17.24 0.80
CA ALA A 113 4.14 18.36 -0.05
C ALA A 113 4.03 17.93 -1.52
N GLU A 114 5.02 17.19 -2.01
CA GLU A 114 5.06 16.68 -3.38
C GLU A 114 3.93 15.68 -3.63
N THR A 115 3.67 14.81 -2.67
CA THR A 115 2.57 13.84 -2.77
C THR A 115 1.22 14.53 -2.77
N ARG A 116 1.03 15.55 -1.94
CA ARG A 116 -0.21 16.35 -1.94
C ARG A 116 -0.44 17.07 -3.27
N GLN A 117 0.62 17.62 -3.86
CA GLN A 117 0.52 18.25 -5.17
C GLN A 117 0.09 17.24 -6.24
N ALA A 118 0.77 16.09 -6.29
CA ALA A 118 0.43 15.02 -7.22
C ALA A 118 -1.02 14.54 -7.04
N LEU A 119 -1.45 14.37 -5.80
CA LEU A 119 -2.82 13.97 -5.46
C LEU A 119 -3.85 15.00 -5.93
N SER A 120 -3.59 16.29 -5.69
CA SER A 120 -4.48 17.37 -6.12
C SER A 120 -4.67 17.39 -7.64
N VAL A 121 -3.58 17.21 -8.39
CA VAL A 121 -3.64 17.17 -9.85
C VAL A 121 -4.37 15.92 -10.34
N ALA A 122 -4.09 14.76 -9.74
CA ALA A 122 -4.75 13.50 -10.08
C ALA A 122 -6.27 13.58 -9.85
N MET A 123 -6.68 14.17 -8.74
CA MET A 123 -8.10 14.35 -8.41
C MET A 123 -8.79 15.33 -9.37
N ALA A 124 -8.13 16.41 -9.73
CA ALA A 124 -8.65 17.37 -10.71
C ALA A 124 -8.86 16.72 -12.08
N LEU A 125 -7.90 15.90 -12.53
CA LEU A 125 -8.01 15.14 -13.76
C LEU A 125 -9.16 14.12 -13.70
N GLY A 126 -9.35 13.45 -12.59
CA GLY A 126 -10.43 12.48 -12.41
C GLY A 126 -11.82 13.11 -12.43
N GLY A 127 -11.96 14.39 -12.05
CA GLY A 127 -13.21 15.12 -12.06
C GLY A 127 -13.47 15.94 -13.34
N ALA A 128 -12.55 15.93 -14.29
CA ALA A 128 -12.69 16.67 -15.54
C ALA A 128 -13.40 15.81 -16.61
N ASP A 129 -14.34 16.41 -17.34
CA ASP A 129 -15.04 15.79 -18.47
C ASP A 129 -14.17 15.82 -19.75
#